data_47f1daf56fb3b62cd7ddee6d4035994f
#
_entry.id   47f1daf56fb3b62cd7ddee6d4035994f
#
_cell.length_a   1.000
_cell.length_b   1.000
_cell.length_c   1.000
_cell.angle_alpha   90.00
_cell.angle_beta   90.00
_cell.angle_gamma   90.00
#
_symmetry.space_group_name_H-M   'P 1'
#
loop_
_entity.id
_entity.type
_entity.pdbx_description
1 polymer ?
#
loop_
_entity_poly.entity_id
_entity_poly.type
_entity_poly.pdbx_seq_one_letter_code
_entity_poly.pdbx_strand_id
1 'polypeptide(L)'
;LYHTSLVDTVNERHFAAVLPEVFESCFVNMNIGDRYESFVAKELPSTIHNMFACISDDRKYNYVSGFSNGGYGCLHSALKYPSTFSKVGAFSAGDKADSVFVNDNSTKAKNRILLFGDKDIHNTDYCLTYLADKLIADNKKALAPDIYHACGSLDPWLDMNHIVRDYFLEHNDFYNY
;
A
#
# COMPACT_ATOMS: atom_id res chain seq x y z
N LEU A 1 -11.24 16.62 -0.51
CA LEU A 1 -11.60 16.92 0.89
C LEU A 1 -13.00 17.51 1.01
N TYR A 2 -13.38 18.47 0.17
CA TYR A 2 -14.65 19.24 0.28
C TYR A 2 -15.94 18.42 0.12
N HIS A 3 -15.86 17.17 -0.35
CA HIS A 3 -17.01 16.26 -0.57
C HIS A 3 -16.91 14.96 0.25
N THR A 4 -16.14 14.98 1.32
CA THR A 4 -15.96 13.81 2.20
C THR A 4 -16.15 14.21 3.65
N SER A 5 -16.53 13.26 4.50
CA SER A 5 -16.61 13.40 5.95
C SER A 5 -15.24 13.34 6.66
N LEU A 6 -14.13 13.37 5.91
CA LEU A 6 -12.81 13.14 6.50
C LEU A 6 -12.47 14.17 7.59
N VAL A 7 -12.74 15.45 7.33
CA VAL A 7 -12.45 16.54 8.30
C VAL A 7 -13.24 16.34 9.58
N ASP A 8 -14.53 16.04 9.47
CA ASP A 8 -15.38 15.80 10.63
C ASP A 8 -14.92 14.58 11.42
N THR A 9 -14.61 13.48 10.69
CA THR A 9 -14.11 12.24 11.30
C THR A 9 -12.78 12.43 12.01
N VAL A 10 -11.85 13.20 11.43
CA VAL A 10 -10.55 13.54 12.05
C VAL A 10 -10.76 14.29 13.36
N ASN A 11 -11.65 15.29 13.37
CA ASN A 11 -11.96 16.07 14.56
C ASN A 11 -12.65 15.24 15.66
N GLU A 12 -13.65 14.44 15.28
CA GLU A 12 -14.41 13.61 16.20
C GLU A 12 -13.58 12.49 16.83
N ARG A 13 -12.67 11.90 16.06
CA ARG A 13 -11.87 10.74 16.46
C ARG A 13 -10.49 11.11 16.97
N HIS A 14 -10.11 12.38 16.95
CA HIS A 14 -8.84 12.90 17.45
C HIS A 14 -7.61 12.23 16.82
N PHE A 15 -7.57 12.14 15.49
CA PHE A 15 -6.39 11.71 14.76
C PHE A 15 -5.99 12.74 13.69
N ALA A 16 -4.79 12.63 13.15
CA ALA A 16 -4.34 13.44 12.03
C ALA A 16 -4.41 12.63 10.73
N ALA A 17 -4.82 13.26 9.64
CA ALA A 17 -4.81 12.67 8.31
C ALA A 17 -3.85 13.44 7.41
N VAL A 18 -2.97 12.73 6.72
CA VAL A 18 -2.03 13.27 5.75
C VAL A 18 -2.30 12.64 4.40
N LEU A 19 -2.52 13.46 3.39
CA LEU A 19 -2.83 13.03 2.02
C LEU A 19 -1.65 13.41 1.12
N PRO A 20 -0.71 12.48 0.86
CA PRO A 20 0.42 12.77 0.01
C PRO A 20 0.01 12.81 -1.46
N GLU A 21 0.54 13.76 -2.22
CA GLU A 21 0.50 13.73 -3.67
C GLU A 21 1.68 12.88 -4.19
N VAL A 22 1.39 11.86 -4.94
CA VAL A 22 2.40 10.92 -5.47
C VAL A 22 2.22 10.68 -6.98
N PHE A 23 1.40 11.47 -7.62
CA PHE A 23 1.09 11.39 -9.04
C PHE A 23 0.75 9.95 -9.48
N GLU A 24 1.20 9.51 -10.65
CA GLU A 24 0.95 8.17 -11.18
C GLU A 24 1.99 7.13 -10.75
N SER A 25 2.72 7.35 -9.66
CA SER A 25 3.81 6.48 -9.21
C SER A 25 3.37 5.13 -8.63
N CYS A 26 2.09 4.90 -8.42
CA CYS A 26 1.58 3.73 -7.68
C CYS A 26 2.24 3.58 -6.29
N PHE A 27 2.72 4.68 -5.69
CA PHE A 27 3.43 4.68 -4.39
C PHE A 27 4.71 3.84 -4.36
N VAL A 28 5.35 3.62 -5.51
CA VAL A 28 6.64 2.91 -5.56
C VAL A 28 7.81 3.85 -5.81
N ASN A 29 9.00 3.39 -5.50
CA ASN A 29 10.22 4.00 -6.03
C ASN A 29 10.32 3.61 -7.50
N MET A 30 10.06 4.57 -8.38
CA MET A 30 9.96 4.32 -9.81
C MET A 30 11.31 3.84 -10.36
N ASN A 31 11.26 2.96 -11.35
CA ASN A 31 12.46 2.55 -12.10
C ASN A 31 13.08 3.74 -12.84
N ILE A 32 12.24 4.59 -13.42
CA ILE A 32 12.63 5.87 -14.03
C ILE A 32 11.71 6.94 -13.48
N GLY A 33 12.19 7.76 -12.55
CA GLY A 33 11.39 8.80 -11.86
C GLY A 33 11.73 8.94 -10.39
N ASP A 34 10.79 9.46 -9.63
CA ASP A 34 10.98 9.81 -8.23
C ASP A 34 10.79 8.61 -7.28
N ARG A 35 11.19 8.81 -6.01
CA ARG A 35 11.22 7.77 -4.97
C ARG A 35 10.03 7.89 -4.01
N TYR A 36 8.81 7.80 -4.55
CA TYR A 36 7.59 8.04 -3.78
C TYR A 36 7.35 7.04 -2.63
N GLU A 37 7.76 5.78 -2.79
CA GLU A 37 7.73 4.79 -1.72
C GLU A 37 8.57 5.25 -0.51
N SER A 38 9.81 5.68 -0.76
CA SER A 38 10.69 6.19 0.29
C SER A 38 10.13 7.44 0.95
N PHE A 39 9.55 8.32 0.15
CA PHE A 39 8.88 9.51 0.65
C PHE A 39 7.71 9.15 1.58
N VAL A 40 6.77 8.34 1.12
CA VAL A 40 5.54 8.00 1.89
C VAL A 40 5.83 7.16 3.13
N ALA A 41 6.74 6.18 3.02
CA ALA A 41 6.95 5.23 4.10
C ALA A 41 8.01 5.65 5.14
N LYS A 42 8.87 6.61 4.81
CA LYS A 42 9.98 7.03 5.68
C LYS A 42 10.00 8.54 5.92
N GLU A 43 10.10 9.33 4.84
CA GLU A 43 10.34 10.76 4.96
C GLU A 43 9.12 11.51 5.50
N LEU A 44 7.95 11.21 4.97
CA LEU A 44 6.70 11.84 5.36
C LEU A 44 6.35 11.59 6.84
N PRO A 45 6.33 10.35 7.36
CA PRO A 45 6.09 10.10 8.78
C PRO A 45 7.10 10.85 9.67
N SER A 46 8.40 10.77 9.36
CA SER A 46 9.44 11.48 10.10
C SER A 46 9.24 13.00 10.09
N THR A 47 8.89 13.56 8.94
CA THR A 47 8.63 15.00 8.80
C THR A 47 7.44 15.43 9.65
N ILE A 48 6.34 14.68 9.60
CA ILE A 48 5.12 14.98 10.35
C ILE A 48 5.38 14.90 11.86
N HIS A 49 6.06 13.88 12.34
CA HIS A 49 6.41 13.75 13.77
C HIS A 49 7.31 14.90 14.23
N ASN A 50 8.26 15.34 13.41
CA ASN A 50 9.12 16.47 13.74
C ASN A 50 8.40 17.83 13.73
N MET A 51 7.39 17.99 12.86
CA MET A 51 6.63 19.26 12.74
C MET A 51 5.54 19.40 13.81
N PHE A 52 4.97 18.29 14.28
CA PHE A 52 3.78 18.30 15.13
C PHE A 52 4.02 17.44 16.39
N ALA A 53 4.46 18.05 17.48
CA ALA A 53 4.75 17.36 18.74
C ALA A 53 3.56 16.61 19.38
N CYS A 54 2.33 16.92 18.94
CA CYS A 54 1.11 16.24 19.39
C CYS A 54 0.85 14.92 18.67
N ILE A 55 1.59 14.60 17.60
CA ILE A 55 1.44 13.37 16.84
C ILE A 55 2.42 12.33 17.37
N SER A 56 1.90 11.15 17.71
CA SER A 56 2.70 10.04 18.22
C SER A 56 3.56 9.42 17.12
N ASP A 57 4.80 9.09 17.44
CA ASP A 57 5.72 8.31 16.60
C ASP A 57 5.61 6.80 16.84
N ASP A 58 4.78 6.37 17.81
CA ASP A 58 4.53 4.96 18.07
C ASP A 58 3.80 4.31 16.90
N ARG A 59 4.41 3.27 16.33
CA ARG A 59 3.87 2.47 15.22
C ARG A 59 2.40 2.08 15.41
N LYS A 60 2.00 1.75 16.63
CA LYS A 60 0.62 1.29 16.90
C LYS A 60 -0.47 2.31 16.55
N TYR A 61 -0.08 3.60 16.42
CA TYR A 61 -0.97 4.69 16.02
C TYR A 61 -0.74 5.15 14.57
N ASN A 62 0.18 4.54 13.84
CA ASN A 62 0.44 4.83 12.43
C ASN A 62 -0.34 3.86 11.54
N TYR A 63 -1.29 4.40 10.79
CA TYR A 63 -2.15 3.67 9.88
C TYR A 63 -1.97 4.21 8.46
N VAL A 64 -2.23 3.36 7.47
CA VAL A 64 -2.21 3.77 6.08
C VAL A 64 -3.47 3.23 5.38
N SER A 65 -4.06 4.05 4.51
CA SER A 65 -5.25 3.65 3.77
C SER A 65 -5.24 4.24 2.37
N GLY A 66 -5.84 3.53 1.42
CA GLY A 66 -5.92 4.01 0.05
C GLY A 66 -6.89 3.25 -0.82
N PHE A 67 -7.23 3.86 -1.96
CA PHE A 67 -8.12 3.31 -2.97
C PHE A 67 -7.38 3.12 -4.29
N SER A 68 -7.67 2.03 -5.02
CA SER A 68 -7.10 1.71 -6.32
C SER A 68 -5.56 1.67 -6.28
N ASN A 69 -4.84 2.54 -7.00
CA ASN A 69 -3.39 2.68 -6.88
C ASN A 69 -2.93 2.96 -5.44
N GLY A 70 -3.71 3.74 -4.69
CA GLY A 70 -3.47 3.97 -3.26
C GLY A 70 -3.73 2.72 -2.41
N GLY A 71 -4.70 1.88 -2.79
CA GLY A 71 -4.96 0.59 -2.15
C GLY A 71 -3.77 -0.37 -2.27
N TYR A 72 -3.22 -0.50 -3.49
CA TYR A 72 -1.97 -1.22 -3.69
C TYR A 72 -0.82 -0.58 -2.88
N GLY A 73 -0.67 0.76 -2.98
CA GLY A 73 0.41 1.48 -2.32
C GLY A 73 0.41 1.36 -0.80
N CYS A 74 -0.76 1.33 -0.16
CA CYS A 74 -0.84 1.16 1.28
C CYS A 74 -0.48 -0.27 1.72
N LEU A 75 -0.92 -1.31 1.02
CA LEU A 75 -0.47 -2.69 1.26
C LEU A 75 1.02 -2.84 1.04
N HIS A 76 1.53 -2.36 -0.10
CA HIS A 76 2.95 -2.38 -0.43
C HIS A 76 3.80 -1.71 0.67
N SER A 77 3.42 -0.48 1.07
CA SER A 77 4.14 0.27 2.09
C SER A 77 4.14 -0.43 3.45
N ALA A 78 3.00 -0.97 3.89
CA ALA A 78 2.90 -1.62 5.19
C ALA A 78 3.63 -2.98 5.23
N LEU A 79 3.61 -3.75 4.15
CA LEU A 79 4.33 -5.03 4.05
C LEU A 79 5.83 -4.82 3.94
N LYS A 80 6.28 -3.82 3.18
CA LYS A 80 7.69 -3.54 2.97
C LYS A 80 8.34 -2.79 4.14
N TYR A 81 7.58 -1.95 4.82
CA TYR A 81 8.02 -1.17 5.99
C TYR A 81 7.16 -1.48 7.23
N PRO A 82 7.18 -2.73 7.69
CA PRO A 82 6.29 -3.19 8.74
C PRO A 82 6.55 -2.55 10.11
N SER A 83 7.70 -1.89 10.28
CA SER A 83 7.99 -1.09 11.48
C SER A 83 7.34 0.29 11.47
N THR A 84 6.82 0.75 10.33
CA THR A 84 6.20 2.08 10.21
C THR A 84 4.70 2.03 10.43
N PHE A 85 4.00 1.09 9.79
CA PHE A 85 2.54 1.02 9.81
C PHE A 85 2.04 -0.21 10.54
N SER A 86 1.04 -0.03 11.41
CA SER A 86 0.41 -1.13 12.16
C SER A 86 -0.88 -1.63 11.55
N LYS A 87 -1.59 -0.79 10.80
CA LYS A 87 -2.88 -1.12 10.18
C LYS A 87 -2.98 -0.59 8.76
N VAL A 88 -3.70 -1.35 7.93
CA VAL A 88 -3.92 -1.03 6.51
C VAL A 88 -5.41 -1.07 6.21
N GLY A 89 -5.90 -0.02 5.55
CA GLY A 89 -7.21 -0.01 4.90
C GLY A 89 -7.02 0.01 3.37
N ALA A 90 -7.19 -1.12 2.72
CA ALA A 90 -6.96 -1.27 1.29
C ALA A 90 -8.29 -1.44 0.55
N PHE A 91 -8.56 -0.54 -0.39
CA PHE A 91 -9.80 -0.55 -1.16
C PHE A 91 -9.49 -0.72 -2.64
N SER A 92 -10.08 -1.75 -3.27
CA SER A 92 -9.84 -2.12 -4.69
C SER A 92 -8.34 -2.29 -4.98
N ALA A 93 -7.64 -3.00 -4.11
CA ALA A 93 -6.19 -3.11 -4.05
C ALA A 93 -5.68 -4.45 -4.62
N GLY A 94 -5.68 -4.59 -5.92
CA GLY A 94 -5.09 -5.77 -6.58
C GLY A 94 -3.56 -5.72 -6.63
N ASP A 95 -2.93 -6.89 -6.71
CA ASP A 95 -1.47 -6.98 -6.91
C ASP A 95 -1.10 -6.47 -8.31
N LYS A 96 -0.04 -5.68 -8.41
CA LYS A 96 0.45 -5.16 -9.70
C LYS A 96 1.19 -6.22 -10.51
N ALA A 97 1.70 -7.28 -9.88
CA ALA A 97 2.33 -8.39 -10.57
C ALA A 97 1.34 -9.15 -11.48
N ASP A 98 0.10 -9.31 -11.01
CA ASP A 98 -0.98 -9.99 -11.74
C ASP A 98 -1.74 -9.06 -12.69
N SER A 99 -1.38 -7.79 -12.73
CA SER A 99 -2.02 -6.87 -13.66
C SER A 99 -1.63 -7.17 -15.11
N VAL A 100 -2.62 -7.39 -15.96
CA VAL A 100 -2.50 -7.72 -17.41
C VAL A 100 -1.88 -6.57 -18.22
N PHE A 101 -1.02 -5.75 -17.65
CA PHE A 101 -0.28 -4.69 -18.34
C PHE A 101 0.89 -5.21 -19.19
N VAL A 102 0.85 -6.49 -19.55
CA VAL A 102 1.93 -7.18 -20.23
C VAL A 102 1.71 -7.14 -21.75
N ASN A 103 2.70 -6.60 -22.47
CA ASN A 103 2.95 -6.85 -23.90
C ASN A 103 2.12 -6.10 -24.94
N ASP A 104 1.74 -4.86 -24.71
CA ASP A 104 1.35 -4.00 -25.82
C ASP A 104 2.19 -2.69 -25.86
N ASN A 105 2.27 -2.05 -27.02
CA ASN A 105 2.92 -0.75 -27.18
C ASN A 105 2.05 0.43 -26.68
N SER A 106 1.10 0.16 -25.80
CA SER A 106 0.20 1.14 -25.24
C SER A 106 0.89 2.09 -24.28
N THR A 107 0.24 3.19 -23.97
CA THR A 107 0.67 4.11 -22.91
C THR A 107 0.80 3.38 -21.56
N LYS A 108 -0.04 2.37 -21.30
CA LYS A 108 0.00 1.56 -20.08
C LYS A 108 1.28 0.75 -19.97
N ALA A 109 1.71 0.08 -21.05
CA ALA A 109 2.98 -0.65 -21.08
C ALA A 109 4.18 0.28 -20.86
N LYS A 110 4.17 1.49 -21.44
CA LYS A 110 5.22 2.49 -21.21
C LYS A 110 5.23 2.94 -19.75
N ASN A 111 4.08 3.22 -19.15
CA ASN A 111 3.99 3.59 -17.73
C ASN A 111 4.50 2.46 -16.83
N ARG A 112 4.21 1.19 -17.17
CA ARG A 112 4.76 0.05 -16.43
C ARG A 112 6.28 0.02 -16.41
N ILE A 113 6.93 0.29 -17.55
CA ILE A 113 8.39 0.35 -17.64
C ILE A 113 8.93 1.49 -16.76
N LEU A 114 8.27 2.65 -16.75
CA LEU A 114 8.66 3.76 -15.88
C LEU A 114 8.55 3.40 -14.40
N LEU A 115 7.50 2.67 -14.01
CA LEU A 115 7.25 2.28 -12.63
C LEU A 115 8.17 1.14 -12.18
N PHE A 116 8.17 0.04 -12.92
CA PHE A 116 8.70 -1.25 -12.47
C PHE A 116 9.85 -1.79 -13.32
N GLY A 117 10.16 -1.16 -14.46
CA GLY A 117 11.08 -1.68 -15.48
C GLY A 117 10.41 -2.67 -16.42
N ASP A 118 11.23 -3.33 -17.23
CA ASP A 118 10.82 -4.28 -18.27
C ASP A 118 10.80 -5.76 -17.80
N LYS A 119 11.10 -6.01 -16.52
CA LYS A 119 11.22 -7.36 -15.96
C LYS A 119 9.90 -7.85 -15.38
N ASP A 120 9.82 -9.17 -15.20
CA ASP A 120 8.82 -9.79 -14.34
C ASP A 120 8.99 -9.31 -12.90
N ILE A 121 7.90 -8.93 -12.25
CA ILE A 121 7.91 -8.38 -10.89
C ILE A 121 7.33 -9.33 -9.83
N HIS A 122 6.90 -10.55 -10.20
CA HIS A 122 6.30 -11.51 -9.24
C HIS A 122 7.22 -11.87 -8.06
N ASN A 123 8.52 -11.98 -8.31
CA ASN A 123 9.51 -12.30 -7.28
C ASN A 123 10.33 -11.08 -6.87
N THR A 124 9.69 -9.92 -6.80
CA THR A 124 10.33 -8.66 -6.43
C THR A 124 9.53 -7.94 -5.35
N ASP A 125 10.14 -6.93 -4.76
CA ASP A 125 9.47 -6.08 -3.76
C ASP A 125 8.26 -5.29 -4.31
N TYR A 126 7.94 -5.38 -5.59
CA TYR A 126 6.73 -4.80 -6.17
C TYR A 126 5.51 -5.73 -6.10
N CYS A 127 5.69 -7.02 -5.83
CA CYS A 127 4.63 -8.00 -5.66
C CYS A 127 4.19 -8.07 -4.20
N LEU A 128 2.89 -7.94 -3.95
CA LEU A 128 2.35 -7.90 -2.58
C LEU A 128 2.49 -9.25 -1.88
N THR A 129 2.19 -10.34 -2.58
CA THR A 129 2.31 -11.69 -2.02
C THR A 129 3.77 -12.06 -1.73
N TYR A 130 4.70 -11.65 -2.58
CA TYR A 130 6.12 -11.82 -2.32
C TYR A 130 6.61 -11.05 -1.07
N LEU A 131 6.16 -9.81 -0.88
CA LEU A 131 6.46 -9.05 0.33
C LEU A 131 5.89 -9.69 1.59
N ALA A 132 4.68 -10.23 1.48
CA ALA A 132 4.04 -10.94 2.58
C ALA A 132 4.78 -12.24 2.93
N ASP A 133 5.20 -13.02 1.93
CA ASP A 133 6.03 -14.21 2.12
C ASP A 133 7.36 -13.90 2.82
N LYS A 134 7.97 -12.75 2.51
CA LYS A 134 9.20 -12.31 3.21
C LYS A 134 8.99 -12.10 4.70
N LEU A 135 7.85 -11.54 5.11
CA LEU A 135 7.53 -11.36 6.54
C LEU A 135 7.35 -12.71 7.24
N ILE A 136 6.73 -13.68 6.57
CA ILE A 136 6.59 -15.05 7.08
C ILE A 136 7.96 -15.72 7.20
N ALA A 137 8.76 -15.68 6.15
CA ALA A 137 10.10 -16.27 6.11
C ALA A 137 11.04 -15.68 7.18
N ASP A 138 10.93 -14.39 7.42
CA ASP A 138 11.70 -13.68 8.46
C ASP A 138 11.14 -13.90 9.89
N ASN A 139 10.06 -14.66 10.05
CA ASN A 139 9.36 -14.88 11.32
C ASN A 139 8.94 -13.57 12.02
N LYS A 140 8.50 -12.58 11.25
CA LYS A 140 8.15 -11.23 11.72
C LYS A 140 6.66 -11.05 12.02
N LYS A 141 5.98 -12.06 12.54
CA LYS A 141 4.54 -12.00 12.85
C LYS A 141 4.15 -10.79 13.71
N ALA A 142 4.98 -10.44 14.70
CA ALA A 142 4.73 -9.28 15.57
C ALA A 142 4.73 -7.92 14.82
N LEU A 143 5.26 -7.87 13.60
CA LEU A 143 5.28 -6.69 12.72
C LEU A 143 4.29 -6.80 11.56
N ALA A 144 3.57 -7.92 11.42
CA ALA A 144 2.50 -8.02 10.42
C ALA A 144 1.45 -6.94 10.67
N PRO A 145 1.00 -6.20 9.65
CA PRO A 145 -0.07 -5.21 9.83
C PRO A 145 -1.43 -5.90 10.00
N ASP A 146 -2.34 -5.28 10.75
CA ASP A 146 -3.76 -5.61 10.65
C ASP A 146 -4.28 -5.12 9.30
N ILE A 147 -4.94 -5.97 8.53
CA ILE A 147 -5.36 -5.65 7.16
C ILE A 147 -6.88 -5.62 7.07
N TYR A 148 -7.44 -4.50 6.63
CA TYR A 148 -8.80 -4.40 6.14
C TYR A 148 -8.77 -4.22 4.62
N HIS A 149 -9.33 -5.17 3.89
CA HIS A 149 -9.37 -5.15 2.43
C HIS A 149 -10.82 -5.24 1.95
N ALA A 150 -11.21 -4.34 1.05
CA ALA A 150 -12.53 -4.34 0.46
C ALA A 150 -12.46 -4.01 -1.04
N CYS A 151 -13.34 -4.66 -1.82
CA CYS A 151 -13.49 -4.41 -3.23
C CYS A 151 -14.97 -4.52 -3.63
N GLY A 152 -15.41 -3.66 -4.52
CA GLY A 152 -16.77 -3.72 -5.07
C GLY A 152 -16.96 -4.95 -5.95
N SER A 153 -18.14 -5.58 -5.87
CA SER A 153 -18.46 -6.79 -6.66
C SER A 153 -18.51 -6.56 -8.17
N LEU A 154 -18.58 -5.32 -8.61
CA LEU A 154 -18.56 -4.91 -10.03
C LEU A 154 -17.27 -4.17 -10.40
N ASP A 155 -16.26 -4.22 -9.53
CA ASP A 155 -14.97 -3.60 -9.82
C ASP A 155 -14.27 -4.34 -10.98
N PRO A 156 -13.79 -3.65 -12.02
CA PRO A 156 -13.11 -4.30 -13.15
C PRO A 156 -11.81 -5.03 -12.76
N TRP A 157 -11.28 -4.76 -11.59
CA TRP A 157 -10.08 -5.39 -11.02
C TRP A 157 -10.38 -6.41 -9.92
N LEU A 158 -11.63 -6.90 -9.85
CA LEU A 158 -12.10 -7.80 -8.81
C LEU A 158 -11.24 -9.08 -8.72
N ASP A 159 -10.89 -9.67 -9.88
CA ASP A 159 -10.08 -10.91 -9.91
C ASP A 159 -8.71 -10.71 -9.27
N MET A 160 -8.07 -9.58 -9.51
CA MET A 160 -6.78 -9.24 -8.88
C MET A 160 -6.91 -9.00 -7.37
N ASN A 161 -8.06 -8.47 -6.92
CA ASN A 161 -8.37 -8.33 -5.50
C ASN A 161 -8.64 -9.69 -4.86
N HIS A 162 -9.24 -10.64 -5.58
CA HIS A 162 -9.44 -12.00 -5.11
C HIS A 162 -8.11 -12.72 -4.86
N ILE A 163 -7.11 -12.56 -5.74
CA ILE A 163 -5.76 -13.12 -5.53
C ILE A 163 -5.18 -12.64 -4.20
N VAL A 164 -5.23 -11.35 -3.93
CA VAL A 164 -4.74 -10.76 -2.67
C VAL A 164 -5.54 -11.26 -1.48
N ARG A 165 -6.88 -11.31 -1.59
CA ARG A 165 -7.78 -11.86 -0.55
C ARG A 165 -7.44 -13.30 -0.23
N ASP A 166 -7.37 -14.15 -1.25
CA ASP A 166 -7.20 -15.59 -1.09
C ASP A 166 -5.85 -15.88 -0.46
N TYR A 167 -4.80 -15.17 -0.86
CA TYR A 167 -3.49 -15.25 -0.22
C TYR A 167 -3.56 -14.96 1.30
N PHE A 168 -4.17 -13.85 1.71
CA PHE A 168 -4.23 -13.51 3.13
C PHE A 168 -5.15 -14.42 3.93
N LEU A 169 -6.22 -14.95 3.33
CA LEU A 169 -7.06 -15.96 3.96
C LEU A 169 -6.32 -17.30 4.16
N GLU A 170 -5.47 -17.70 3.23
CA GLU A 170 -4.62 -18.88 3.38
C GLU A 170 -3.57 -18.72 4.49
N HIS A 171 -3.15 -17.48 4.78
CA HIS A 171 -2.17 -17.15 5.80
C HIS A 171 -2.77 -16.44 7.03
N ASN A 172 -4.02 -16.71 7.35
CA ASN A 172 -4.74 -16.07 8.48
C ASN A 172 -4.19 -16.45 9.87
N ASP A 173 -3.37 -17.48 9.95
CA ASP A 173 -2.60 -17.84 11.14
C ASP A 173 -1.44 -16.86 11.40
N PHE A 174 -0.98 -16.15 10.38
CA PHE A 174 0.09 -15.15 10.45
C PHE A 174 -0.45 -13.72 10.39
N TYR A 175 -1.35 -13.43 9.46
CA TYR A 175 -1.94 -12.09 9.26
C TYR A 175 -3.31 -11.98 9.91
N ASN A 176 -3.61 -10.84 10.48
CA ASN A 176 -4.96 -10.45 10.90
C ASN A 176 -5.65 -9.75 9.71
N TYR A 177 -6.42 -10.53 8.93
CA TYR A 177 -7.05 -10.09 7.69
C TYR A 177 -8.58 -10.14 7.79
#